data_433c18b87b64c43aa5ea04e138dad8ed
#
_entry.id   433c18b87b64c43aa5ea04e138dad8ed
#
_cell.length_a   1.000
_cell.length_b   1.000
_cell.length_c   1.000
_cell.angle_alpha   90.00
_cell.angle_beta   90.00
_cell.angle_gamma   90.00
#
_symmetry.space_group_name_H-M   'P 1'
#
loop_
_entity.id
_entity.type
_entity.pdbx_description
1 polymer ?
#
loop_
_entity_poly.entity_id
_entity_poly.type
_entity_poly.pdbx_seq_one_letter_code
_entity_poly.pdbx_strand_id
1 'polypeptide(L)'
;MNAYGPRRMVDIDIAQPISGLQADPGFAGAFAVVWRDGSPLCTLDIQDGELPLSPAAVLQRILQRAVPALGWRLFGEDFAGHPPLPPGKPHNRSSPDLSAILDATDLLDLLDRSLEQEARVDGPTVSLIICTRDRPKQLATCLRAVSALRPPPEEVIVVNNSPSDKATEAVVREFPDIRYLLEPKPGLSAARNAGIAVASGELIAFTDDDVQVTENWISRIQQALADPDHMAMSGLMLPSELETEAQVAFQSRRKRGIPLPYRPLTFDSAFFEGWRSRGVPCWLIGAGANMAFRRQVFDSVGLFDERLGAGAAGCSEDSEMWYRILSRGHSCRYDPACVVRHSHRRTVEEARSQAFLYMRGHVTALVVQAVEHGHLGNLNRLFVKLPWYYLREFLGVLWHGFDINARLTLWEMMGVPAGLCYAAAQLWRPKHRAIDRLRADLAPTAQ
;
A
#
# COMPACT_ATOMS: atom_id res chain seq x y z
N MET A 1 29.27 4.16 9.55
CA MET A 1 28.10 5.04 9.38
C MET A 1 26.84 4.26 9.68
N ASN A 2 25.90 4.83 10.42
CA ASN A 2 24.64 4.14 10.74
C ASN A 2 23.74 4.14 9.49
N ALA A 3 23.64 3.00 8.81
CA ALA A 3 22.82 2.85 7.59
C ALA A 3 21.34 3.18 7.81
N TYR A 4 20.88 3.14 9.05
CA TYR A 4 19.49 3.40 9.47
C TYR A 4 19.33 4.72 10.22
N GLY A 5 20.28 5.62 10.15
CA GLY A 5 20.14 6.95 10.72
C GLY A 5 19.03 7.76 10.07
N PRO A 6 18.52 8.81 10.74
CA PRO A 6 17.38 9.60 10.26
C PRO A 6 17.65 10.24 8.89
N ARG A 7 16.60 10.38 8.07
CA ARG A 7 16.64 11.02 6.75
C ARG A 7 15.77 12.27 6.75
N ARG A 8 16.32 13.38 6.28
CA ARG A 8 15.52 14.58 6.00
C ARG A 8 14.63 14.32 4.80
N MET A 9 13.33 14.50 4.97
CA MET A 9 12.38 14.44 3.85
C MET A 9 12.50 15.68 2.99
N VAL A 10 12.56 15.51 1.66
CA VAL A 10 12.68 16.60 0.68
C VAL A 10 11.73 16.31 -0.49
N ASP A 11 10.89 17.28 -0.84
CA ASP A 11 10.11 17.23 -2.06
C ASP A 11 10.79 18.08 -3.14
N ILE A 12 11.04 17.51 -4.32
CA ILE A 12 11.65 18.16 -5.46
C ILE A 12 10.65 18.16 -6.61
N ASP A 13 10.10 19.31 -6.94
CA ASP A 13 9.27 19.47 -8.13
C ASP A 13 10.16 19.91 -9.31
N ILE A 14 10.22 19.07 -10.36
CA ILE A 14 11.02 19.37 -11.55
C ILE A 14 10.39 20.47 -12.45
N ALA A 15 9.18 20.94 -12.14
CA ALA A 15 8.62 22.15 -12.73
C ALA A 15 9.36 23.41 -12.25
N GLN A 16 10.08 23.32 -11.13
CA GLN A 16 10.86 24.40 -10.55
C GLN A 16 12.36 24.17 -10.78
N PRO A 17 13.19 25.24 -10.74
CA PRO A 17 14.63 25.09 -10.83
C PRO A 17 15.14 24.12 -9.74
N ILE A 18 15.87 23.09 -10.14
CA ILE A 18 16.44 22.11 -9.21
C ILE A 18 17.54 22.76 -8.38
N SER A 19 17.36 22.71 -7.06
CA SER A 19 18.34 23.15 -6.08
C SER A 19 19.31 22.03 -5.70
N GLY A 20 20.53 22.40 -5.26
CA GLY A 20 21.44 21.44 -4.64
C GLY A 20 20.91 20.96 -3.28
N LEU A 21 21.40 19.80 -2.82
CA LEU A 21 21.07 19.26 -1.52
C LEU A 21 22.26 19.40 -0.57
N GLN A 22 22.03 20.04 0.56
CA GLN A 22 23.04 20.25 1.60
C GLN A 22 22.91 19.18 2.70
N ALA A 23 24.03 18.84 3.34
CA ALA A 23 24.03 18.07 4.57
C ALA A 23 23.29 18.85 5.68
N ASP A 24 22.60 18.12 6.53
CA ASP A 24 21.88 18.65 7.68
C ASP A 24 22.37 17.91 8.93
N PRO A 25 23.01 18.59 9.92
CA PRO A 25 23.60 17.93 11.08
C PRO A 25 22.63 17.08 11.90
N GLY A 26 21.32 17.31 11.78
CA GLY A 26 20.28 16.52 12.46
C GLY A 26 19.94 15.19 11.79
N PHE A 27 20.48 14.94 10.58
CA PHE A 27 20.09 13.79 9.75
C PHE A 27 21.34 13.06 9.22
N ALA A 28 21.22 11.76 9.00
CA ALA A 28 22.23 10.91 8.40
C ALA A 28 22.03 10.78 6.86
N GLY A 29 21.40 11.78 6.25
CA GLY A 29 21.14 11.87 4.82
C GLY A 29 19.77 12.46 4.49
N ALA A 30 19.36 12.34 3.21
CA ALA A 30 18.09 12.84 2.72
C ALA A 30 17.30 11.76 1.97
N PHE A 31 15.99 11.83 2.09
CA PHE A 31 15.04 11.04 1.29
C PHE A 31 14.22 12.01 0.45
N ALA A 32 14.58 12.13 -0.84
CA ALA A 32 13.90 13.03 -1.74
C ALA A 32 12.82 12.29 -2.54
N VAL A 33 11.62 12.89 -2.63
CA VAL A 33 10.57 12.48 -3.55
C VAL A 33 10.55 13.48 -4.69
N VAL A 34 10.62 13.00 -5.92
CA VAL A 34 10.66 13.83 -7.11
C VAL A 34 9.29 13.84 -7.75
N TRP A 35 8.78 15.03 -8.01
CA TRP A 35 7.44 15.29 -8.52
C TRP A 35 7.45 16.05 -9.83
N ARG A 36 6.39 15.88 -10.62
CA ARG A 36 5.96 16.79 -11.66
C ARG A 36 4.44 16.92 -11.57
N ASP A 37 3.96 18.14 -11.32
CA ASP A 37 2.52 18.46 -11.24
C ASP A 37 1.72 17.47 -10.36
N GLY A 38 2.18 17.26 -9.13
CA GLY A 38 1.55 16.36 -8.17
C GLY A 38 1.68 14.87 -8.47
N SER A 39 2.42 14.48 -9.52
CA SER A 39 2.67 13.09 -9.87
C SER A 39 4.11 12.69 -9.52
N PRO A 40 4.33 11.57 -8.80
CA PRO A 40 5.66 11.13 -8.40
C PRO A 40 6.40 10.49 -9.59
N LEU A 41 7.66 10.85 -9.76
CA LEU A 41 8.53 10.30 -10.80
C LEU A 41 9.54 9.31 -10.27
N CYS A 42 10.12 9.56 -9.10
CA CYS A 42 11.05 8.65 -8.44
C CYS A 42 11.30 9.07 -6.98
N THR A 43 12.06 8.26 -6.25
CA THR A 43 12.66 8.64 -4.96
C THR A 43 14.17 8.48 -4.98
N LEU A 44 14.87 9.38 -4.28
CA LEU A 44 16.31 9.32 -4.05
C LEU A 44 16.55 9.13 -2.55
N ASP A 45 17.30 8.09 -2.18
CA ASP A 45 17.77 7.86 -0.81
C ASP A 45 19.26 8.16 -0.77
N ILE A 46 19.61 9.31 -0.22
CA ILE A 46 20.95 9.92 -0.27
C ILE A 46 21.55 9.81 1.12
N GLN A 47 22.72 9.18 1.22
CA GLN A 47 23.44 9.05 2.49
C GLN A 47 24.21 10.35 2.80
N ASP A 48 24.47 10.59 4.08
CA ASP A 48 25.21 11.79 4.52
C ASP A 48 26.57 11.94 3.81
N GLY A 49 27.34 10.85 3.66
CA GLY A 49 28.62 10.86 2.96
C GLY A 49 28.56 11.17 1.45
N GLU A 50 27.36 11.27 0.88
CA GLU A 50 27.14 11.68 -0.52
C GLU A 50 26.79 13.17 -0.64
N LEU A 51 26.50 13.84 0.47
CA LEU A 51 26.18 15.27 0.55
C LEU A 51 27.46 16.12 0.80
N PRO A 52 27.53 17.36 0.30
CA PRO A 52 26.51 18.07 -0.47
C PRO A 52 26.45 17.64 -1.95
N LEU A 53 25.27 17.76 -2.56
CA LEU A 53 25.07 17.54 -3.99
C LEU A 53 24.79 18.86 -4.70
N SER A 54 25.50 19.11 -5.82
CA SER A 54 25.18 20.24 -6.71
C SER A 54 23.85 20.01 -7.44
N PRO A 55 23.19 21.07 -7.96
CA PRO A 55 21.98 20.94 -8.76
C PRO A 55 22.15 19.96 -9.94
N ALA A 56 23.29 20.00 -10.62
CA ALA A 56 23.60 19.08 -11.72
C ALA A 56 23.68 17.61 -11.27
N ALA A 57 24.29 17.34 -10.10
CA ALA A 57 24.37 16.00 -9.54
C ALA A 57 23.01 15.47 -9.10
N VAL A 58 22.13 16.32 -8.55
CA VAL A 58 20.75 15.98 -8.23
C VAL A 58 19.99 15.64 -9.50
N LEU A 59 20.04 16.48 -10.53
CA LEU A 59 19.40 16.25 -11.83
C LEU A 59 19.86 14.92 -12.46
N GLN A 60 21.16 14.64 -12.46
CA GLN A 60 21.68 13.38 -13.00
C GLN A 60 21.08 12.15 -12.30
N ARG A 61 20.92 12.18 -10.97
CA ARG A 61 20.30 11.09 -10.20
C ARG A 61 18.81 10.96 -10.51
N ILE A 62 18.12 12.09 -10.68
CA ILE A 62 16.70 12.11 -11.09
C ILE A 62 16.55 11.42 -12.43
N LEU A 63 17.31 11.82 -13.45
CA LEU A 63 17.25 11.25 -14.79
C LEU A 63 17.46 9.73 -14.80
N GLN A 64 18.41 9.22 -14.00
CA GLN A 64 18.64 7.79 -13.88
C GLN A 64 17.49 7.00 -13.26
N ARG A 65 16.70 7.63 -12.39
CA ARG A 65 15.62 6.96 -11.62
C ARG A 65 14.22 7.21 -12.16
N ALA A 66 13.99 8.33 -12.85
CA ALA A 66 12.69 8.73 -13.35
C ALA A 66 12.30 8.05 -14.69
N VAL A 67 13.24 7.39 -15.37
CA VAL A 67 13.01 6.76 -16.69
C VAL A 67 11.74 5.89 -16.75
N PRO A 68 11.43 5.01 -15.79
CA PRO A 68 10.21 4.21 -15.86
C PRO A 68 8.93 5.05 -15.82
N ALA A 69 8.90 6.12 -15.02
CA ALA A 69 7.75 7.01 -14.91
C ALA A 69 7.57 7.86 -16.18
N LEU A 70 8.67 8.42 -16.69
CA LEU A 70 8.67 9.21 -17.91
C LEU A 70 8.26 8.38 -19.12
N GLY A 71 8.83 7.19 -19.27
CA GLY A 71 8.50 6.29 -20.36
C GLY A 71 7.02 5.90 -20.38
N TRP A 72 6.44 5.59 -19.23
CA TRP A 72 5.02 5.31 -19.10
C TRP A 72 4.16 6.50 -19.58
N ARG A 73 4.48 7.72 -19.11
CA ARG A 73 3.69 8.91 -19.43
C ARG A 73 3.77 9.30 -20.90
N LEU A 74 4.91 9.07 -21.53
CA LEU A 74 5.15 9.45 -22.92
C LEU A 74 4.65 8.41 -23.93
N PHE A 75 4.76 7.14 -23.60
CA PHE A 75 4.53 6.03 -24.52
C PHE A 75 3.41 5.06 -24.06
N GLY A 76 2.75 5.35 -22.95
CA GLY A 76 1.59 4.60 -22.48
C GLY A 76 1.86 3.11 -22.23
N GLU A 77 0.93 2.25 -22.67
CA GLU A 77 0.96 0.81 -22.39
C GLU A 77 2.20 0.09 -22.94
N ASP A 78 2.90 0.64 -23.93
CA ASP A 78 4.17 0.10 -24.42
C ASP A 78 5.28 0.14 -23.36
N PHE A 79 5.15 1.06 -22.41
CA PHE A 79 6.03 1.21 -21.22
C PHE A 79 5.40 0.68 -19.93
N ALA A 80 4.20 0.09 -20.00
CA ALA A 80 3.59 -0.51 -18.82
C ALA A 80 4.54 -1.54 -18.18
N GLY A 81 4.60 -1.50 -16.85
CA GLY A 81 5.35 -2.49 -16.09
C GLY A 81 4.61 -3.82 -16.07
N HIS A 82 5.38 -4.90 -15.96
CA HIS A 82 4.82 -6.21 -15.67
C HIS A 82 5.10 -6.58 -14.22
N PRO A 83 4.12 -7.15 -13.50
CA PRO A 83 4.38 -7.70 -12.18
C PRO A 83 5.43 -8.83 -12.29
N PRO A 84 6.26 -9.02 -11.24
CA PRO A 84 7.32 -10.01 -11.28
C PRO A 84 6.75 -11.42 -11.43
N LEU A 85 7.26 -12.17 -12.42
CA LEU A 85 6.95 -13.58 -12.62
C LEU A 85 7.96 -14.46 -11.88
N PRO A 86 7.61 -15.75 -11.62
CA PRO A 86 8.55 -16.70 -11.04
C PRO A 86 9.81 -16.86 -11.88
N PRO A 87 10.98 -17.13 -11.27
CA PRO A 87 12.20 -17.43 -12.01
C PRO A 87 11.99 -18.56 -13.03
N GLY A 88 12.47 -18.34 -14.25
CA GLY A 88 12.37 -19.29 -15.36
C GLY A 88 11.12 -19.15 -16.25
N LYS A 89 10.23 -18.19 -15.96
CA LYS A 89 9.17 -17.81 -16.90
C LYS A 89 9.62 -16.57 -17.68
N PRO A 90 9.67 -16.63 -19.04
CA PRO A 90 10.05 -15.48 -19.85
C PRO A 90 8.97 -14.39 -19.75
N HIS A 91 9.40 -13.13 -19.61
CA HIS A 91 8.56 -12.00 -19.92
C HIS A 91 8.43 -11.91 -21.44
N ASN A 92 7.24 -12.03 -21.97
CA ASN A 92 6.97 -12.00 -23.42
C ASN A 92 7.10 -10.60 -24.06
N ARG A 93 7.52 -9.59 -23.32
CA ARG A 93 7.71 -8.23 -23.84
C ARG A 93 9.14 -7.78 -23.63
N SER A 94 9.78 -7.31 -24.69
CA SER A 94 11.05 -6.59 -24.67
C SER A 94 10.93 -5.34 -23.79
N SER A 95 11.97 -5.05 -23.01
CA SER A 95 12.07 -3.71 -22.39
C SER A 95 12.07 -2.67 -23.51
N PRO A 96 11.26 -1.60 -23.39
CA PRO A 96 11.24 -0.55 -24.39
C PRO A 96 12.62 0.07 -24.59
N ASP A 97 12.91 0.50 -25.79
CA ASP A 97 14.17 1.17 -26.11
C ASP A 97 14.19 2.57 -25.48
N LEU A 98 15.10 2.77 -24.54
CA LEU A 98 15.28 4.04 -23.85
C LEU A 98 15.80 5.17 -24.77
N SER A 99 16.35 4.83 -25.93
CA SER A 99 16.83 5.82 -26.91
C SER A 99 15.70 6.74 -27.37
N ALA A 100 14.49 6.23 -27.54
CA ALA A 100 13.32 7.01 -27.93
C ALA A 100 12.97 8.13 -26.93
N ILE A 101 13.26 7.93 -25.63
CA ILE A 101 13.06 8.97 -24.60
C ILE A 101 14.15 10.05 -24.69
N LEU A 102 15.38 9.65 -25.00
CA LEU A 102 16.52 10.56 -25.10
C LEU A 102 16.45 11.41 -26.40
N ASP A 103 15.81 10.89 -27.44
CA ASP A 103 15.66 11.56 -28.74
C ASP A 103 14.43 12.50 -28.79
N ALA A 104 13.56 12.48 -27.77
CA ALA A 104 12.40 13.37 -27.73
C ALA A 104 12.80 14.80 -27.40
N THR A 105 12.77 15.69 -28.39
CA THR A 105 13.17 17.10 -28.25
C THR A 105 12.22 17.93 -27.38
N ASP A 106 10.94 17.50 -27.25
CA ASP A 106 9.87 18.20 -26.53
C ASP A 106 9.36 17.40 -25.32
N LEU A 107 10.28 16.74 -24.60
CA LEU A 107 9.97 15.81 -23.52
C LEU A 107 9.09 16.43 -22.41
N LEU A 108 9.34 17.67 -22.02
CA LEU A 108 8.60 18.36 -20.96
C LEU A 108 7.19 18.73 -21.44
N ASP A 109 7.03 19.22 -22.65
CA ASP A 109 5.72 19.58 -23.21
C ASP A 109 4.83 18.36 -23.44
N LEU A 110 5.43 17.22 -23.82
CA LEU A 110 4.71 15.95 -23.93
C LEU A 110 4.26 15.44 -22.57
N LEU A 111 5.13 15.57 -21.57
CA LEU A 111 4.83 15.19 -20.19
C LEU A 111 3.69 16.03 -19.63
N ASP A 112 3.72 17.35 -19.82
CA ASP A 112 2.70 18.27 -19.35
C ASP A 112 1.33 17.98 -20.01
N ARG A 113 1.30 17.76 -21.31
CA ARG A 113 0.07 17.36 -22.03
C ARG A 113 -0.49 16.02 -21.52
N SER A 114 0.36 15.05 -21.21
CA SER A 114 -0.06 13.78 -20.63
C SER A 114 -0.70 13.98 -19.23
N LEU A 115 -0.12 14.86 -18.40
CA LEU A 115 -0.65 15.16 -17.07
C LEU A 115 -1.97 15.94 -17.12
N GLU A 116 -2.13 16.86 -18.07
CA GLU A 116 -3.40 17.61 -18.30
C GLU A 116 -4.53 16.68 -18.75
N GLN A 117 -4.26 15.69 -19.59
CA GLN A 117 -5.25 14.68 -19.99
C GLN A 117 -5.68 13.80 -18.84
N GLU A 118 -4.75 13.44 -17.93
CA GLU A 118 -5.04 12.67 -16.73
C GLU A 118 -5.91 13.43 -15.70
N ALA A 119 -5.90 14.78 -15.72
CA ALA A 119 -6.61 15.60 -14.73
C ALA A 119 -8.14 15.70 -14.96
N ARG A 120 -8.67 15.26 -16.09
CA ARG A 120 -10.07 15.43 -16.50
C ARG A 120 -10.81 14.10 -16.58
N VAL A 121 -11.33 13.62 -15.46
CA VAL A 121 -12.24 12.45 -15.48
C VAL A 121 -13.45 12.73 -14.61
N ASP A 122 -14.62 12.88 -15.23
CA ASP A 122 -15.91 12.60 -14.59
C ASP A 122 -15.97 11.08 -14.40
N GLY A 123 -15.58 10.61 -13.23
CA GLY A 123 -15.49 9.19 -12.91
C GLY A 123 -16.66 8.70 -12.07
N PRO A 124 -16.73 7.39 -11.80
CA PRO A 124 -17.74 6.80 -10.93
C PRO A 124 -17.65 7.38 -9.51
N THR A 125 -18.78 7.41 -8.80
CA THR A 125 -18.87 7.91 -7.42
C THR A 125 -17.99 7.10 -6.46
N VAL A 126 -17.34 7.78 -5.49
CA VAL A 126 -16.41 7.16 -4.56
C VAL A 126 -16.89 7.32 -3.12
N SER A 127 -17.09 6.21 -2.41
CA SER A 127 -17.21 6.20 -0.94
C SER A 127 -15.84 5.98 -0.33
N LEU A 128 -15.39 6.91 0.52
CA LEU A 128 -14.15 6.78 1.27
C LEU A 128 -14.42 6.23 2.66
N ILE A 129 -13.82 5.10 3.01
CA ILE A 129 -13.91 4.45 4.31
C ILE A 129 -12.59 4.57 5.05
N ILE A 130 -12.64 5.12 6.28
CA ILE A 130 -11.49 5.27 7.17
C ILE A 130 -11.79 4.49 8.45
N CYS A 131 -11.03 3.43 8.72
CA CYS A 131 -11.16 2.66 9.96
C CYS A 131 -10.19 3.19 11.00
N THR A 132 -10.66 3.39 12.23
CA THR A 132 -9.83 3.90 13.33
C THR A 132 -10.17 3.21 14.64
N ARG A 133 -9.21 3.19 15.57
CA ARG A 133 -9.40 2.72 16.93
C ARG A 133 -8.46 3.44 17.89
N ASP A 134 -9.02 4.20 18.83
CA ASP A 134 -8.27 4.86 19.94
C ASP A 134 -7.10 5.75 19.46
N ARG A 135 -7.27 6.43 18.28
CA ARG A 135 -6.25 7.28 17.64
C ARG A 135 -6.78 8.66 17.21
N PRO A 136 -7.40 9.44 18.11
CA PRO A 136 -8.07 10.68 17.71
C PRO A 136 -7.14 11.71 17.07
N LYS A 137 -5.87 11.80 17.48
CA LYS A 137 -4.89 12.76 16.93
C LYS A 137 -4.50 12.43 15.49
N GLN A 138 -4.23 11.16 15.20
CA GLN A 138 -3.89 10.68 13.86
C GLN A 138 -5.08 10.88 12.95
N LEU A 139 -6.27 10.47 13.39
CA LEU A 139 -7.52 10.66 12.65
C LEU A 139 -7.75 12.13 12.30
N ALA A 140 -7.58 13.06 13.23
CA ALA A 140 -7.75 14.49 12.97
C ALA A 140 -6.81 15.00 11.86
N THR A 141 -5.58 14.48 11.79
CA THR A 141 -4.62 14.82 10.73
C THR A 141 -5.05 14.22 9.38
N CYS A 142 -5.48 12.95 9.37
CA CYS A 142 -6.02 12.29 8.20
C CYS A 142 -7.25 13.04 7.64
N LEU A 143 -8.22 13.39 8.50
CA LEU A 143 -9.45 14.08 8.09
C LEU A 143 -9.19 15.48 7.51
N ARG A 144 -8.19 16.21 8.01
CA ARG A 144 -7.78 17.48 7.38
C ARG A 144 -7.26 17.28 5.95
N ALA A 145 -6.47 16.24 5.70
CA ALA A 145 -6.03 15.90 4.35
C ALA A 145 -7.20 15.48 3.45
N VAL A 146 -8.15 14.71 3.98
CA VAL A 146 -9.37 14.29 3.27
C VAL A 146 -10.25 15.50 2.91
N SER A 147 -10.39 16.48 3.79
CA SER A 147 -11.15 17.72 3.53
C SER A 147 -10.52 18.60 2.44
N ALA A 148 -9.25 18.40 2.13
CA ALA A 148 -8.55 19.11 1.05
C ALA A 148 -8.67 18.43 -0.32
N LEU A 149 -9.28 17.24 -0.42
CA LEU A 149 -9.44 16.49 -1.68
C LEU A 149 -10.19 17.28 -2.76
N ARG A 150 -9.67 17.22 -3.97
CA ARG A 150 -10.25 17.84 -5.18
C ARG A 150 -10.15 16.88 -6.37
N PRO A 151 -11.26 16.31 -6.89
CA PRO A 151 -12.62 16.42 -6.36
C PRO A 151 -12.81 15.75 -4.99
N PRO A 152 -13.82 16.15 -4.21
CA PRO A 152 -14.18 15.42 -3.00
C PRO A 152 -14.79 14.05 -3.34
N PRO A 153 -14.72 13.05 -2.44
CA PRO A 153 -15.50 11.84 -2.57
C PRO A 153 -16.99 12.13 -2.40
N GLU A 154 -17.85 11.22 -2.90
CA GLU A 154 -19.32 11.29 -2.69
C GLU A 154 -19.70 11.27 -1.21
N GLU A 155 -19.03 10.43 -0.45
CA GLU A 155 -19.16 10.36 1.00
C GLU A 155 -17.86 9.93 1.69
N VAL A 156 -17.71 10.34 2.94
CA VAL A 156 -16.65 9.89 3.84
C VAL A 156 -17.27 9.20 5.04
N ILE A 157 -16.85 7.96 5.30
CA ILE A 157 -17.34 7.14 6.42
C ILE A 157 -16.17 6.82 7.34
N VAL A 158 -16.21 7.35 8.56
CA VAL A 158 -15.26 6.97 9.62
C VAL A 158 -15.87 5.85 10.45
N VAL A 159 -15.23 4.68 10.42
CA VAL A 159 -15.64 3.54 11.23
C VAL A 159 -14.77 3.45 12.48
N ASN A 160 -15.38 3.79 13.63
CA ASN A 160 -14.73 3.68 14.94
C ASN A 160 -14.88 2.25 15.48
N ASN A 161 -13.77 1.50 15.48
CA ASN A 161 -13.77 0.07 15.75
C ASN A 161 -13.52 -0.25 17.22
N SER A 162 -14.55 -0.69 17.93
CA SER A 162 -14.44 -1.13 19.33
C SER A 162 -13.63 -0.12 20.20
N PRO A 163 -14.06 1.15 20.25
CA PRO A 163 -13.32 2.21 20.95
C PRO A 163 -13.33 2.01 22.45
N SER A 164 -12.25 2.47 23.12
CA SER A 164 -12.15 2.48 24.58
C SER A 164 -12.85 3.69 25.22
N ASP A 165 -13.03 4.79 24.44
CA ASP A 165 -13.64 6.04 24.87
C ASP A 165 -14.37 6.77 23.72
N LYS A 166 -14.81 8.02 23.99
CA LYS A 166 -15.50 8.87 23.00
C LYS A 166 -14.59 9.90 22.31
N ALA A 167 -13.27 9.85 22.50
CA ALA A 167 -12.37 10.86 21.94
C ALA A 167 -12.38 10.86 20.41
N THR A 168 -12.44 9.69 19.79
CA THR A 168 -12.56 9.54 18.32
C THR A 168 -13.87 10.13 17.79
N GLU A 169 -14.99 9.88 18.47
CA GLU A 169 -16.30 10.43 18.10
C GLU A 169 -16.30 11.97 18.18
N ALA A 170 -15.65 12.52 19.21
CA ALA A 170 -15.52 13.98 19.36
C ALA A 170 -14.76 14.62 18.19
N VAL A 171 -13.67 13.98 17.73
CA VAL A 171 -12.93 14.46 16.55
C VAL A 171 -13.79 14.42 15.28
N VAL A 172 -14.55 13.34 15.03
CA VAL A 172 -15.38 13.26 13.82
C VAL A 172 -16.47 14.33 13.81
N ARG A 173 -17.02 14.72 14.97
CA ARG A 173 -18.02 15.80 15.08
C ARG A 173 -17.50 17.18 14.64
N GLU A 174 -16.19 17.40 14.60
CA GLU A 174 -15.59 18.63 14.05
C GLU A 174 -15.69 18.71 12.52
N PHE A 175 -16.06 17.60 11.85
CA PHE A 175 -16.18 17.47 10.39
C PHE A 175 -17.63 17.07 10.02
N PRO A 176 -18.54 18.06 9.83
CA PRO A 176 -19.97 17.81 9.72
C PRO A 176 -20.40 16.94 8.52
N ASP A 177 -19.60 16.95 7.45
CA ASP A 177 -19.89 16.17 6.23
C ASP A 177 -19.39 14.72 6.30
N ILE A 178 -18.81 14.31 7.44
CA ILE A 178 -18.26 12.96 7.63
C ILE A 178 -19.24 12.11 8.43
N ARG A 179 -19.62 10.99 7.86
CA ARG A 179 -20.49 10.01 8.51
C ARG A 179 -19.70 9.20 9.55
N TYR A 180 -20.12 9.25 10.80
CA TYR A 180 -19.60 8.41 11.87
C TYR A 180 -20.34 7.07 11.93
N LEU A 181 -19.59 5.97 12.07
CA LEU A 181 -20.12 4.62 12.24
C LEU A 181 -19.38 3.93 13.40
N LEU A 182 -20.14 3.31 14.31
CA LEU A 182 -19.57 2.50 15.38
C LEU A 182 -19.64 1.02 15.01
N GLU A 183 -18.49 0.34 14.98
CA GLU A 183 -18.41 -1.13 14.86
C GLU A 183 -17.89 -1.71 16.17
N PRO A 184 -18.76 -2.35 16.99
CA PRO A 184 -18.38 -2.86 18.30
C PRO A 184 -17.52 -4.12 18.23
N LYS A 185 -17.57 -4.90 17.13
CA LYS A 185 -16.74 -6.09 16.98
C LYS A 185 -15.30 -5.69 16.65
N PRO A 186 -14.31 -6.02 17.51
CA PRO A 186 -12.93 -5.66 17.24
C PRO A 186 -12.37 -6.36 16.01
N GLY A 187 -11.58 -5.62 15.22
CA GLY A 187 -10.90 -6.11 14.02
C GLY A 187 -11.05 -5.18 12.82
N LEU A 188 -9.93 -4.90 12.14
CA LEU A 188 -9.89 -4.01 10.97
C LEU A 188 -10.80 -4.50 9.83
N SER A 189 -10.80 -5.82 9.56
CA SER A 189 -11.69 -6.43 8.56
C SER A 189 -13.17 -6.25 8.92
N ALA A 190 -13.53 -6.37 10.21
CA ALA A 190 -14.89 -6.13 10.67
C ALA A 190 -15.31 -4.67 10.45
N ALA A 191 -14.41 -3.72 10.76
CA ALA A 191 -14.65 -2.30 10.53
C ALA A 191 -14.80 -1.97 9.04
N ARG A 192 -13.92 -2.51 8.16
CA ARG A 192 -14.05 -2.33 6.71
C ARG A 192 -15.36 -2.90 6.18
N ASN A 193 -15.75 -4.08 6.63
CA ASN A 193 -17.02 -4.71 6.24
C ASN A 193 -18.24 -3.88 6.69
N ALA A 194 -18.20 -3.30 7.88
CA ALA A 194 -19.24 -2.40 8.36
C ALA A 194 -19.34 -1.13 7.46
N GLY A 195 -18.20 -0.55 7.08
CA GLY A 195 -18.15 0.56 6.14
C GLY A 195 -18.73 0.19 4.76
N ILE A 196 -18.34 -0.95 4.18
CA ILE A 196 -18.85 -1.44 2.90
C ILE A 196 -20.37 -1.61 2.95
N ALA A 197 -20.91 -2.12 4.05
CA ALA A 197 -22.34 -2.40 4.18
C ALA A 197 -23.22 -1.16 4.07
N VAL A 198 -22.69 0.03 4.43
CA VAL A 198 -23.42 1.31 4.44
C VAL A 198 -22.98 2.29 3.37
N ALA A 199 -21.90 2.00 2.66
CA ALA A 199 -21.37 2.84 1.59
C ALA A 199 -22.30 2.84 0.38
N SER A 200 -22.42 3.96 -0.38
CA SER A 200 -23.30 4.18 -1.52
C SER A 200 -22.59 4.27 -2.87
N GLY A 201 -21.30 4.69 -2.91
CA GLY A 201 -20.52 4.91 -4.11
C GLY A 201 -20.30 3.67 -4.97
N GLU A 202 -20.06 3.84 -6.25
CA GLU A 202 -19.72 2.76 -7.19
C GLU A 202 -18.32 2.20 -6.95
N LEU A 203 -17.42 3.04 -6.44
CA LEU A 203 -16.09 2.67 -5.96
C LEU A 203 -16.05 2.79 -4.44
N ILE A 204 -15.39 1.85 -3.80
CA ILE A 204 -15.13 1.84 -2.35
C ILE A 204 -13.63 2.01 -2.14
N ALA A 205 -13.24 3.17 -1.65
CA ALA A 205 -11.84 3.50 -1.34
C ALA A 205 -11.56 3.35 0.17
N PHE A 206 -10.36 2.91 0.50
CA PHE A 206 -9.89 2.77 1.88
C PHE A 206 -8.58 3.51 2.08
N THR A 207 -8.48 4.19 3.21
CA THR A 207 -7.23 4.68 3.76
C THR A 207 -7.21 4.47 5.28
N ASP A 208 -6.02 4.53 5.89
CA ASP A 208 -5.85 4.33 7.33
C ASP A 208 -5.83 5.69 8.06
N ASP A 209 -6.09 5.69 9.37
CA ASP A 209 -6.15 6.89 10.20
C ASP A 209 -4.79 7.60 10.41
N ASP A 210 -3.67 6.94 10.08
CA ASP A 210 -2.30 7.46 10.14
C ASP A 210 -1.72 7.79 8.75
N VAL A 211 -2.61 8.08 7.79
CA VAL A 211 -2.30 8.39 6.39
C VAL A 211 -2.73 9.80 6.01
N GLN A 212 -1.96 10.45 5.15
CA GLN A 212 -2.32 11.69 4.47
C GLN A 212 -2.40 11.44 2.97
N VAL A 213 -3.58 11.62 2.41
CA VAL A 213 -3.86 11.50 0.98
C VAL A 213 -3.43 12.76 0.23
N THR A 214 -3.02 12.64 -1.05
CA THR A 214 -2.76 13.79 -1.92
C THR A 214 -4.07 14.43 -2.41
N GLU A 215 -4.05 15.72 -2.74
CA GLU A 215 -5.24 16.49 -3.13
C GLU A 215 -6.03 15.86 -4.29
N ASN A 216 -5.36 15.26 -5.26
CA ASN A 216 -5.93 14.63 -6.45
C ASN A 216 -6.23 13.13 -6.29
N TRP A 217 -6.18 12.59 -5.06
CA TRP A 217 -6.25 11.14 -4.79
C TRP A 217 -7.52 10.48 -5.33
N ILE A 218 -8.68 11.13 -5.24
CA ILE A 218 -9.96 10.61 -5.75
C ILE A 218 -9.94 10.48 -7.29
N SER A 219 -9.51 11.52 -8.00
CA SER A 219 -9.41 11.46 -9.46
C SER A 219 -8.42 10.39 -9.93
N ARG A 220 -7.33 10.16 -9.19
CA ARG A 220 -6.37 9.08 -9.48
C ARG A 220 -6.97 7.68 -9.27
N ILE A 221 -7.81 7.48 -8.27
CA ILE A 221 -8.57 6.23 -8.08
C ILE A 221 -9.51 6.01 -9.27
N GLN A 222 -10.27 7.03 -9.67
CA GLN A 222 -11.20 6.96 -10.78
C GLN A 222 -10.48 6.60 -12.09
N GLN A 223 -9.32 7.21 -12.35
CA GLN A 223 -8.47 6.90 -13.50
C GLN A 223 -7.92 5.48 -13.49
N ALA A 224 -7.37 5.03 -12.35
CA ALA A 224 -6.82 3.68 -12.19
C ALA A 224 -7.87 2.59 -12.40
N LEU A 225 -9.14 2.91 -12.10
CA LEU A 225 -10.30 2.06 -12.30
C LEU A 225 -11.17 2.49 -13.51
N ALA A 226 -10.65 3.27 -14.47
CA ALA A 226 -11.40 3.62 -15.67
C ALA A 226 -11.68 2.39 -16.54
N ASP A 227 -10.70 1.48 -16.66
CA ASP A 227 -10.90 0.19 -17.31
C ASP A 227 -11.83 -0.69 -16.47
N PRO A 228 -12.98 -1.15 -17.01
CA PRO A 228 -13.95 -1.98 -16.29
C PRO A 228 -13.40 -3.36 -15.88
N ASP A 229 -12.34 -3.84 -16.51
CA ASP A 229 -11.72 -5.13 -16.16
C ASP A 229 -10.92 -5.05 -14.86
N HIS A 230 -10.54 -3.84 -14.42
CA HIS A 230 -9.88 -3.63 -13.13
C HIS A 230 -10.92 -3.57 -12.01
N MET A 231 -10.99 -4.62 -11.18
CA MET A 231 -11.91 -4.72 -10.04
C MET A 231 -11.36 -4.09 -8.77
N ALA A 232 -10.04 -3.91 -8.70
CA ALA A 232 -9.39 -3.26 -7.57
C ALA A 232 -8.16 -2.48 -8.03
N MET A 233 -7.78 -1.50 -7.22
CA MET A 233 -6.52 -0.79 -7.39
C MET A 233 -5.79 -0.64 -6.06
N SER A 234 -4.48 -0.44 -6.15
CA SER A 234 -3.64 0.04 -5.06
C SER A 234 -2.71 1.14 -5.57
N GLY A 235 -2.33 2.06 -4.70
CA GLY A 235 -1.45 3.18 -5.04
C GLY A 235 -0.11 3.16 -4.33
N LEU A 236 0.69 4.18 -4.61
CA LEU A 236 2.00 4.40 -4.01
C LEU A 236 1.84 4.87 -2.56
N MET A 237 2.58 4.25 -1.65
CA MET A 237 2.69 4.67 -0.27
C MET A 237 4.10 5.18 0.00
N LEU A 238 4.24 6.47 0.33
CA LEU A 238 5.46 7.13 0.72
C LEU A 238 5.52 7.29 2.24
N PRO A 239 6.71 7.35 2.85
CA PRO A 239 6.81 7.72 4.26
C PRO A 239 6.46 9.21 4.43
N SER A 240 5.74 9.56 5.51
CA SER A 240 5.54 10.96 5.90
C SER A 240 6.79 11.55 6.55
N GLU A 241 7.55 10.73 7.24
CA GLU A 241 8.77 11.09 7.96
C GLU A 241 9.72 9.88 8.09
N LEU A 242 11.02 10.13 8.24
CA LEU A 242 12.06 9.12 8.46
C LEU A 242 13.05 9.62 9.54
N GLU A 243 12.54 9.94 10.72
CA GLU A 243 13.29 10.57 11.82
C GLU A 243 13.89 9.57 12.81
N THR A 244 13.47 8.30 12.76
CA THR A 244 13.94 7.27 13.67
C THR A 244 14.52 6.06 12.94
N GLU A 245 15.40 5.33 13.63
CA GLU A 245 15.98 4.09 13.12
C GLU A 245 14.91 3.07 12.70
N ALA A 246 13.83 2.96 13.47
CA ALA A 246 12.71 2.05 13.19
C ALA A 246 12.01 2.40 11.86
N GLN A 247 11.76 3.68 11.62
CA GLN A 247 11.13 4.17 10.38
C GLN A 247 12.02 3.92 9.16
N VAL A 248 13.33 4.22 9.27
CA VAL A 248 14.28 3.98 8.17
C VAL A 248 14.47 2.49 7.90
N ALA A 249 14.55 1.66 8.94
CA ALA A 249 14.64 0.21 8.80
C ALA A 249 13.40 -0.36 8.10
N PHE A 250 12.20 0.06 8.50
CA PHE A 250 10.95 -0.36 7.86
C PHE A 250 10.92 0.03 6.37
N GLN A 251 11.26 1.28 6.04
CA GLN A 251 11.31 1.76 4.66
C GLN A 251 12.35 0.98 3.82
N SER A 252 13.52 0.67 4.39
CA SER A 252 14.56 -0.12 3.73
C SER A 252 14.12 -1.57 3.47
N ARG A 253 13.42 -2.19 4.41
CA ARG A 253 12.85 -3.54 4.26
C ARG A 253 11.79 -3.58 3.15
N ARG A 254 10.91 -2.58 3.11
CA ARG A 254 9.91 -2.42 2.07
C ARG A 254 10.52 -2.34 0.67
N LYS A 255 11.57 -1.54 0.49
CA LYS A 255 12.30 -1.41 -0.78
C LYS A 255 12.96 -2.72 -1.23
N ARG A 256 13.49 -3.52 -0.28
CA ARG A 256 14.11 -4.84 -0.59
C ARG A 256 13.07 -5.89 -0.98
N GLY A 257 11.85 -5.76 -0.52
CA GLY A 257 10.75 -6.69 -0.79
C GLY A 257 10.35 -6.66 -2.23
N ILE A 258 10.12 -5.81 -2.99
CA ILE A 258 10.03 -5.50 -4.43
C ILE A 258 9.68 -4.02 -4.53
N PRO A 259 10.57 -3.18 -5.00
CA PRO A 259 10.24 -1.79 -5.20
C PRO A 259 9.14 -1.71 -6.26
N LEU A 260 7.96 -1.24 -5.86
CA LEU A 260 6.91 -0.91 -6.82
C LEU A 260 7.45 0.20 -7.73
N PRO A 261 7.42 0.03 -9.05
CA PRO A 261 7.96 1.01 -9.98
C PRO A 261 7.10 2.27 -9.98
N TYR A 262 7.65 3.38 -10.46
CA TYR A 262 6.92 4.63 -10.69
C TYR A 262 6.18 4.60 -12.05
N ARG A 263 5.64 3.44 -12.39
CA ARG A 263 4.78 3.18 -13.55
C ARG A 263 3.70 2.21 -13.14
N PRO A 264 2.52 2.24 -13.76
CA PRO A 264 1.45 1.32 -13.43
C PRO A 264 1.80 -0.14 -13.71
N LEU A 265 1.19 -1.05 -12.93
CA LEU A 265 1.25 -2.49 -13.12
C LEU A 265 -0.17 -3.07 -13.12
N THR A 266 -0.43 -4.00 -14.01
CA THR A 266 -1.66 -4.81 -13.98
C THR A 266 -1.34 -6.21 -13.50
N PHE A 267 -1.98 -6.62 -12.41
CA PHE A 267 -1.95 -7.97 -11.87
C PHE A 267 -3.21 -8.69 -12.36
N ASP A 268 -3.04 -9.80 -13.04
CA ASP A 268 -4.09 -10.54 -13.73
C ASP A 268 -4.03 -12.05 -13.48
N SER A 269 -4.83 -12.79 -14.23
CA SER A 269 -4.82 -14.25 -14.20
C SER A 269 -3.46 -14.86 -14.61
N ALA A 270 -2.71 -14.22 -15.52
CA ALA A 270 -1.38 -14.70 -15.92
C ALA A 270 -0.38 -14.60 -14.78
N PHE A 271 -0.41 -13.49 -14.01
CA PHE A 271 0.35 -13.37 -12.78
C PHE A 271 -0.05 -14.44 -11.77
N PHE A 272 -1.36 -14.61 -11.53
CA PHE A 272 -1.87 -15.58 -10.56
C PHE A 272 -1.44 -17.01 -10.89
N GLU A 273 -1.70 -17.48 -12.10
CA GLU A 273 -1.34 -18.82 -12.55
C GLU A 273 0.18 -19.03 -12.60
N GLY A 274 0.94 -17.97 -12.94
CA GLY A 274 2.39 -18.01 -12.90
C GLY A 274 2.95 -18.39 -11.53
N TRP A 275 2.35 -17.87 -10.46
CA TRP A 275 2.79 -18.09 -9.08
C TRP A 275 2.02 -19.19 -8.34
N ARG A 276 0.91 -19.70 -8.86
CA ARG A 276 -0.02 -20.60 -8.16
C ARG A 276 0.66 -21.81 -7.47
N SER A 277 1.63 -22.44 -8.12
CA SER A 277 2.38 -23.59 -7.56
C SER A 277 3.39 -23.23 -6.47
N ARG A 278 3.68 -21.92 -6.29
CA ARG A 278 4.73 -21.41 -5.37
C ARG A 278 4.18 -20.49 -4.29
N GLY A 279 2.86 -20.26 -4.27
CA GLY A 279 2.17 -19.28 -3.45
C GLY A 279 2.19 -17.88 -4.05
N VAL A 280 1.01 -17.39 -4.43
CA VAL A 280 0.85 -16.10 -5.14
C VAL A 280 1.21 -14.94 -4.22
N PRO A 281 2.16 -14.07 -4.60
CA PRO A 281 2.64 -13.00 -3.74
C PRO A 281 1.75 -11.74 -3.83
N CYS A 282 0.48 -11.82 -3.41
CA CYS A 282 -0.49 -10.73 -3.53
C CYS A 282 -0.13 -9.48 -2.73
N TRP A 283 0.72 -9.56 -1.70
CA TRP A 283 1.27 -8.38 -1.01
C TRP A 283 2.11 -7.45 -1.91
N LEU A 284 2.47 -7.90 -3.13
CA LEU A 284 3.16 -7.08 -4.13
C LEU A 284 2.24 -6.09 -4.83
N ILE A 285 0.91 -6.26 -4.71
CA ILE A 285 -0.07 -5.36 -5.33
C ILE A 285 -0.05 -4.00 -4.62
N GLY A 286 0.11 -3.99 -3.29
CA GLY A 286 0.17 -2.75 -2.54
C GLY A 286 -0.05 -2.90 -1.04
N ALA A 287 -0.78 -1.96 -0.46
CA ALA A 287 -1.10 -1.91 0.97
C ALA A 287 -2.53 -1.46 1.21
N GLY A 288 -3.16 -2.00 2.25
CA GLY A 288 -4.53 -1.68 2.65
C GLY A 288 -4.80 -0.22 2.99
N ALA A 289 -3.73 0.55 3.23
CA ALA A 289 -3.78 1.99 3.50
C ALA A 289 -3.98 2.86 2.24
N ASN A 290 -3.91 2.27 1.03
CA ASN A 290 -4.09 2.95 -0.25
C ASN A 290 -4.66 1.98 -1.28
N MET A 291 -5.96 1.71 -1.20
CA MET A 291 -6.64 0.79 -2.09
C MET A 291 -8.07 1.23 -2.37
N ALA A 292 -8.59 0.83 -3.53
CA ALA A 292 -9.99 0.98 -3.87
C ALA A 292 -10.50 -0.24 -4.67
N PHE A 293 -11.81 -0.44 -4.65
CA PHE A 293 -12.50 -1.57 -5.25
C PHE A 293 -13.75 -1.10 -5.98
N ARG A 294 -14.08 -1.74 -7.10
CA ARG A 294 -15.45 -1.66 -7.62
C ARG A 294 -16.39 -2.37 -6.63
N ARG A 295 -17.49 -1.71 -6.24
CA ARG A 295 -18.47 -2.28 -5.30
C ARG A 295 -18.91 -3.69 -5.69
N GLN A 296 -19.17 -3.91 -6.99
CA GLN A 296 -19.61 -5.21 -7.51
C GLN A 296 -18.64 -6.36 -7.24
N VAL A 297 -17.35 -6.09 -6.93
CA VAL A 297 -16.40 -7.16 -6.62
C VAL A 297 -16.78 -7.90 -5.35
N PHE A 298 -17.38 -7.21 -4.38
CA PHE A 298 -17.81 -7.83 -3.12
C PHE A 298 -18.96 -8.83 -3.30
N ASP A 299 -19.76 -8.69 -4.36
CA ASP A 299 -20.80 -9.68 -4.72
C ASP A 299 -20.16 -10.97 -5.26
N SER A 300 -19.04 -10.86 -5.98
CA SER A 300 -18.36 -12.01 -6.60
C SER A 300 -17.38 -12.71 -5.67
N VAL A 301 -16.59 -11.95 -4.86
CA VAL A 301 -15.55 -12.52 -4.01
C VAL A 301 -15.90 -12.51 -2.52
N GLY A 302 -16.97 -11.79 -2.11
CA GLY A 302 -17.37 -11.60 -0.72
C GLY A 302 -16.58 -10.52 0.01
N LEU A 303 -16.93 -10.26 1.26
CA LEU A 303 -16.34 -9.24 2.13
C LEU A 303 -14.94 -9.63 2.64
N PHE A 304 -14.27 -8.72 3.35
CA PHE A 304 -12.98 -9.00 4.00
C PHE A 304 -13.10 -10.15 5.00
N ASP A 305 -12.08 -10.98 5.08
CA ASP A 305 -12.01 -12.09 6.05
C ASP A 305 -11.72 -11.54 7.45
N GLU A 306 -12.72 -11.63 8.34
CA GLU A 306 -12.63 -11.09 9.70
C GLU A 306 -11.68 -11.89 10.62
N ARG A 307 -11.13 -13.01 10.15
CA ARG A 307 -10.06 -13.75 10.83
C ARG A 307 -8.69 -13.12 10.60
N LEU A 308 -8.57 -12.21 9.59
CA LEU A 308 -7.35 -11.52 9.18
C LEU A 308 -7.41 -10.03 9.55
N GLY A 309 -6.25 -9.37 9.47
CA GLY A 309 -6.14 -7.95 9.75
C GLY A 309 -5.75 -7.61 11.18
N ALA A 310 -5.51 -6.31 11.44
CA ALA A 310 -5.23 -5.77 12.76
C ALA A 310 -6.39 -6.05 13.72
N GLY A 311 -6.07 -6.44 14.96
CA GLY A 311 -7.07 -6.87 15.94
C GLY A 311 -7.52 -8.33 15.81
N ALA A 312 -7.12 -9.03 14.73
CA ALA A 312 -7.31 -10.46 14.50
C ALA A 312 -5.95 -11.14 14.26
N ALA A 313 -5.66 -11.71 13.09
CA ALA A 313 -4.37 -12.34 12.80
C ALA A 313 -3.19 -11.36 12.77
N GLY A 314 -3.42 -10.07 12.57
CA GLY A 314 -2.40 -9.02 12.59
C GLY A 314 -2.27 -8.25 11.30
N CYS A 315 -2.41 -8.89 10.12
CA CYS A 315 -2.41 -8.27 8.81
C CYS A 315 -2.96 -9.21 7.74
N SER A 316 -2.71 -8.89 6.47
CA SER A 316 -2.94 -9.69 5.25
C SER A 316 -4.41 -9.83 4.83
N GLU A 317 -5.31 -9.04 5.38
CA GLU A 317 -6.70 -8.96 4.96
C GLU A 317 -6.83 -8.35 3.55
N ASP A 318 -5.97 -7.40 3.21
CA ASP A 318 -5.82 -6.78 1.90
C ASP A 318 -5.27 -7.78 0.87
N SER A 319 -4.17 -8.42 1.20
CA SER A 319 -3.50 -9.40 0.34
C SER A 319 -4.40 -10.62 0.08
N GLU A 320 -5.24 -11.02 1.05
CA GLU A 320 -6.21 -12.08 0.91
C GLU A 320 -7.36 -11.66 -0.01
N MET A 321 -7.84 -10.42 0.11
CA MET A 321 -8.86 -9.88 -0.78
C MET A 321 -8.37 -9.85 -2.23
N TRP A 322 -7.16 -9.34 -2.50
CA TRP A 322 -6.57 -9.37 -3.84
C TRP A 322 -6.34 -10.79 -4.35
N TYR A 323 -5.96 -11.73 -3.47
CA TYR A 323 -5.83 -13.13 -3.83
C TYR A 323 -7.16 -13.70 -4.36
N ARG A 324 -8.28 -13.42 -3.70
CA ARG A 324 -9.60 -13.87 -4.15
C ARG A 324 -10.01 -13.24 -5.47
N ILE A 325 -9.76 -11.94 -5.65
CA ILE A 325 -10.03 -11.21 -6.89
C ILE A 325 -9.29 -11.87 -8.06
N LEU A 326 -7.97 -12.05 -7.93
CA LEU A 326 -7.16 -12.68 -8.96
C LEU A 326 -7.52 -14.15 -9.20
N SER A 327 -7.84 -14.91 -8.16
CA SER A 327 -8.23 -16.33 -8.27
C SER A 327 -9.56 -16.53 -9.01
N ARG A 328 -10.39 -15.49 -9.12
CA ARG A 328 -11.65 -15.46 -9.87
C ARG A 328 -11.47 -14.95 -11.31
N GLY A 329 -10.22 -14.68 -11.74
CA GLY A 329 -9.89 -14.22 -13.08
C GLY A 329 -10.04 -12.71 -13.30
N HIS A 330 -10.34 -11.93 -12.24
CA HIS A 330 -10.36 -10.48 -12.29
C HIS A 330 -8.94 -9.91 -12.22
N SER A 331 -8.78 -8.62 -12.55
CA SER A 331 -7.51 -7.92 -12.45
C SER A 331 -7.48 -6.86 -11.35
N CYS A 332 -6.25 -6.56 -10.89
CA CYS A 332 -5.94 -5.47 -9.96
C CYS A 332 -4.92 -4.53 -10.59
N ARG A 333 -5.14 -3.23 -10.48
CA ARG A 333 -4.23 -2.18 -10.95
C ARG A 333 -3.38 -1.64 -9.79
N TYR A 334 -2.06 -1.56 -9.96
CA TYR A 334 -1.23 -0.68 -9.16
C TYR A 334 -0.99 0.61 -9.95
N ASP A 335 -1.26 1.76 -9.33
CA ASP A 335 -1.02 3.06 -9.96
C ASP A 335 -0.21 3.97 -9.03
N PRO A 336 1.05 4.32 -9.38
CA PRO A 336 1.90 5.15 -8.55
C PRO A 336 1.46 6.61 -8.48
N ALA A 337 0.58 7.08 -9.36
CA ALA A 337 0.03 8.44 -9.30
C ALA A 337 -0.99 8.62 -8.18
N CYS A 338 -1.59 7.52 -7.70
CA CYS A 338 -2.44 7.50 -6.52
C CYS A 338 -1.56 7.43 -5.26
N VAL A 339 -1.23 8.58 -4.68
CA VAL A 339 -0.21 8.69 -3.63
C VAL A 339 -0.82 8.94 -2.26
N VAL A 340 -0.27 8.25 -1.26
CA VAL A 340 -0.49 8.56 0.15
C VAL A 340 0.82 8.65 0.91
N ARG A 341 0.87 9.46 1.97
CA ARG A 341 1.97 9.53 2.93
C ARG A 341 1.56 8.86 4.23
N HIS A 342 2.31 7.86 4.65
CA HIS A 342 2.01 7.02 5.82
C HIS A 342 3.03 7.24 6.94
N SER A 343 2.54 7.44 8.16
CA SER A 343 3.37 7.57 9.36
C SER A 343 3.81 6.19 9.87
N HIS A 344 5.08 5.85 9.64
CA HIS A 344 5.63 4.58 10.12
C HIS A 344 5.81 4.58 11.64
N ARG A 345 5.87 3.39 12.24
CA ARG A 345 6.14 3.21 13.69
C ARG A 345 7.47 3.86 14.07
N ARG A 346 7.46 4.63 15.16
CA ARG A 346 8.62 5.44 15.56
C ARG A 346 9.61 4.67 16.45
N THR A 347 9.12 3.69 17.22
CA THR A 347 9.96 2.95 18.19
C THR A 347 10.33 1.56 17.68
N VAL A 348 11.45 1.03 18.15
CA VAL A 348 11.90 -0.33 17.82
C VAL A 348 10.94 -1.38 18.39
N GLU A 349 10.32 -1.12 19.53
CA GLU A 349 9.33 -1.98 20.18
C GLU A 349 8.07 -2.12 19.32
N GLU A 350 7.55 -1.01 18.80
CA GLU A 350 6.41 -1.01 17.87
C GLU A 350 6.78 -1.75 16.57
N ALA A 351 7.98 -1.51 16.02
CA ALA A 351 8.46 -2.21 14.82
C ALA A 351 8.60 -3.72 15.02
N ARG A 352 9.06 -4.17 16.20
CA ARG A 352 9.11 -5.61 16.58
C ARG A 352 7.73 -6.22 16.64
N SER A 353 6.79 -5.55 17.33
CA SER A 353 5.40 -6.00 17.42
C SER A 353 4.77 -6.09 16.02
N GLN A 354 5.02 -5.11 15.16
CA GLN A 354 4.55 -5.08 13.79
C GLN A 354 5.14 -6.24 12.97
N ALA A 355 6.45 -6.50 13.07
CA ALA A 355 7.13 -7.59 12.38
C ALA A 355 6.52 -8.96 12.74
N PHE A 356 6.32 -9.21 14.05
CA PHE A 356 5.66 -10.41 14.54
C PHE A 356 4.23 -10.55 14.03
N LEU A 357 3.41 -9.50 14.12
CA LEU A 357 2.02 -9.50 13.70
C LEU A 357 1.87 -9.66 12.18
N TYR A 358 2.76 -9.05 11.42
CA TYR A 358 2.79 -9.19 9.95
C TYR A 358 3.04 -10.63 9.53
N MET A 359 4.01 -11.30 10.14
CA MET A 359 4.28 -12.69 9.81
C MET A 359 3.19 -13.64 10.31
N ARG A 360 2.63 -13.38 11.51
CA ARG A 360 1.48 -14.15 12.03
C ARG A 360 0.29 -14.06 11.07
N GLY A 361 -0.05 -12.87 10.60
CA GLY A 361 -1.12 -12.65 9.63
C GLY A 361 -0.82 -13.28 8.28
N HIS A 362 0.41 -13.11 7.77
CA HIS A 362 0.82 -13.72 6.50
C HIS A 362 0.70 -15.24 6.49
N VAL A 363 1.19 -15.91 7.53
CA VAL A 363 1.09 -17.37 7.69
C VAL A 363 -0.37 -17.80 7.80
N THR A 364 -1.18 -17.07 8.58
CA THR A 364 -2.62 -17.34 8.70
C THR A 364 -3.30 -17.24 7.32
N ALA A 365 -3.01 -16.21 6.55
CA ALA A 365 -3.57 -16.05 5.20
C ALA A 365 -3.16 -17.18 4.25
N LEU A 366 -1.89 -17.63 4.28
CA LEU A 366 -1.43 -18.76 3.46
C LEU A 366 -2.19 -20.05 3.78
N VAL A 367 -2.44 -20.31 5.08
CA VAL A 367 -3.19 -21.50 5.52
C VAL A 367 -4.67 -21.38 5.08
N VAL A 368 -5.31 -20.24 5.32
CA VAL A 368 -6.68 -19.97 4.92
C VAL A 368 -6.86 -20.16 3.39
N GLN A 369 -5.98 -19.57 2.60
CA GLN A 369 -6.00 -19.68 1.14
C GLN A 369 -5.78 -21.13 0.67
N ALA A 370 -4.87 -21.88 1.32
CA ALA A 370 -4.66 -23.28 0.98
C ALA A 370 -5.88 -24.15 1.26
N VAL A 371 -6.53 -23.93 2.39
CA VAL A 371 -7.72 -24.73 2.80
C VAL A 371 -8.96 -24.34 2.00
N GLU A 372 -9.23 -23.04 1.83
CA GLU A 372 -10.47 -22.59 1.18
C GLU A 372 -10.45 -22.72 -0.35
N HIS A 373 -9.29 -22.56 -0.97
CA HIS A 373 -9.17 -22.62 -2.43
C HIS A 373 -8.47 -23.87 -2.96
N GLY A 374 -7.96 -24.76 -2.09
CA GLY A 374 -7.22 -25.96 -2.49
C GLY A 374 -5.87 -25.66 -3.18
N HIS A 375 -5.31 -24.45 -2.99
CA HIS A 375 -4.09 -24.03 -3.68
C HIS A 375 -2.85 -24.41 -2.86
N LEU A 376 -2.33 -25.62 -3.12
CA LEU A 376 -1.16 -26.20 -2.42
C LEU A 376 0.13 -25.39 -2.55
N GLY A 377 0.24 -24.50 -3.54
CA GLY A 377 1.37 -23.57 -3.67
C GLY A 377 1.58 -22.69 -2.44
N ASN A 378 0.52 -22.36 -1.69
CA ASN A 378 0.61 -21.62 -0.44
C ASN A 378 1.29 -22.43 0.67
N LEU A 379 1.10 -23.76 0.70
CA LEU A 379 1.84 -24.67 1.59
C LEU A 379 3.31 -24.79 1.18
N ASN A 380 3.60 -24.87 -0.14
CA ASN A 380 4.97 -24.81 -0.65
C ASN A 380 5.66 -23.51 -0.19
N ARG A 381 4.96 -22.36 -0.29
CA ARG A 381 5.50 -21.11 0.23
C ARG A 381 5.80 -21.19 1.72
N LEU A 382 4.86 -21.69 2.51
CA LEU A 382 4.97 -21.77 3.97
C LEU A 382 6.11 -22.71 4.42
N PHE A 383 6.17 -23.92 3.85
CA PHE A 383 7.07 -24.97 4.36
C PHE A 383 8.39 -25.11 3.60
N VAL A 384 8.52 -24.49 2.42
CA VAL A 384 9.75 -24.55 1.62
C VAL A 384 10.36 -23.16 1.43
N LYS A 385 9.59 -22.19 0.90
CA LYS A 385 10.15 -20.88 0.53
C LYS A 385 10.45 -20.01 1.73
N LEU A 386 9.58 -19.99 2.73
CA LEU A 386 9.74 -19.17 3.93
C LEU A 386 10.92 -19.65 4.80
N PRO A 387 11.10 -20.97 5.10
CA PRO A 387 12.29 -21.46 5.78
C PRO A 387 13.59 -21.15 5.01
N TRP A 388 13.58 -21.27 3.68
CA TRP A 388 14.75 -20.92 2.86
C TRP A 388 15.07 -19.43 2.89
N TYR A 389 14.04 -18.57 2.90
CA TYR A 389 14.21 -17.14 3.08
C TYR A 389 14.90 -16.82 4.42
N TYR A 390 14.43 -17.38 5.53
CA TYR A 390 15.04 -17.16 6.82
C TYR A 390 16.46 -17.74 6.95
N LEU A 391 16.72 -18.87 6.33
CA LEU A 391 18.09 -19.42 6.27
C LEU A 391 19.04 -18.42 5.58
N ARG A 392 18.62 -17.85 4.45
CA ARG A 392 19.39 -16.81 3.75
C ARG A 392 19.62 -15.57 4.60
N GLU A 393 18.57 -15.08 5.25
CA GLU A 393 18.68 -13.92 6.14
C GLU A 393 19.64 -14.22 7.30
N PHE A 394 19.56 -15.40 7.90
CA PHE A 394 20.49 -15.85 8.97
C PHE A 394 21.95 -15.92 8.48
N LEU A 395 22.19 -16.49 7.31
CA LEU A 395 23.54 -16.49 6.72
C LEU A 395 24.03 -15.07 6.41
N GLY A 396 23.13 -14.17 5.99
CA GLY A 396 23.45 -12.75 5.79
C GLY A 396 23.94 -12.06 7.06
N VAL A 397 23.37 -12.39 8.22
CA VAL A 397 23.79 -11.84 9.52
C VAL A 397 25.25 -12.18 9.83
N LEU A 398 25.72 -13.37 9.42
CA LEU A 398 27.12 -13.77 9.64
C LEU A 398 28.13 -12.87 8.88
N TRP A 399 27.69 -12.25 7.78
CA TRP A 399 28.52 -11.38 6.94
C TRP A 399 28.35 -9.90 7.27
N HIS A 400 27.13 -9.47 7.64
CA HIS A 400 26.78 -8.05 7.82
C HIS A 400 26.61 -7.64 9.29
N GLY A 401 26.68 -8.62 10.24
CA GLY A 401 26.50 -8.37 11.65
C GLY A 401 25.01 -8.33 12.07
N PHE A 402 24.81 -8.17 13.38
CA PHE A 402 23.49 -8.20 14.02
C PHE A 402 22.90 -6.79 14.14
N ASP A 403 22.30 -6.32 13.08
CA ASP A 403 21.65 -4.99 12.98
C ASP A 403 20.16 -5.01 13.37
N ILE A 404 19.47 -3.87 13.23
CA ILE A 404 18.04 -3.76 13.49
C ILE A 404 17.21 -4.71 12.59
N ASN A 405 17.60 -4.94 11.33
CA ASN A 405 16.89 -5.86 10.46
C ASN A 405 16.99 -7.30 10.93
N ALA A 406 18.16 -7.72 11.39
CA ALA A 406 18.34 -9.04 11.99
C ALA A 406 17.42 -9.23 13.22
N ARG A 407 17.31 -8.21 14.08
CA ARG A 407 16.40 -8.21 15.23
C ARG A 407 14.94 -8.33 14.79
N LEU A 408 14.50 -7.55 13.81
CA LEU A 408 13.13 -7.61 13.29
C LEU A 408 12.84 -8.97 12.64
N THR A 409 13.81 -9.55 11.92
CA THR A 409 13.68 -10.89 11.31
C THR A 409 13.46 -11.99 12.35
N LEU A 410 14.10 -11.91 13.52
CA LEU A 410 13.83 -12.87 14.61
C LEU A 410 12.38 -12.77 15.10
N TRP A 411 11.81 -11.57 15.20
CA TRP A 411 10.41 -11.39 15.58
C TRP A 411 9.45 -11.89 14.51
N GLU A 412 9.77 -11.71 13.23
CA GLU A 412 9.03 -12.34 12.13
C GLU A 412 9.03 -13.87 12.26
N MET A 413 10.19 -14.47 12.52
CA MET A 413 10.29 -15.94 12.68
C MET A 413 9.38 -16.45 13.81
N MET A 414 9.28 -15.73 14.93
CA MET A 414 8.35 -16.06 16.01
C MET A 414 6.87 -15.95 15.58
N GLY A 415 6.56 -15.09 14.63
CA GLY A 415 5.24 -14.98 14.04
C GLY A 415 4.78 -16.21 13.26
N VAL A 416 5.73 -17.06 12.75
CA VAL A 416 5.39 -18.25 11.95
C VAL A 416 4.60 -19.29 12.76
N PRO A 417 5.13 -19.84 13.87
CA PRO A 417 4.37 -20.81 14.67
C PRO A 417 3.10 -20.17 15.27
N ALA A 418 3.15 -18.89 15.67
CA ALA A 418 1.97 -18.18 16.16
C ALA A 418 0.87 -18.08 15.08
N GLY A 419 1.24 -17.88 13.81
CA GLY A 419 0.30 -17.86 12.68
C GLY A 419 -0.33 -19.22 12.41
N LEU A 420 0.44 -20.30 12.50
CA LEU A 420 -0.08 -21.67 12.35
C LEU A 420 -1.09 -22.01 13.49
N CYS A 421 -0.74 -21.72 14.74
CA CYS A 421 -1.63 -21.93 15.87
C CYS A 421 -2.91 -21.09 15.75
N TYR A 422 -2.77 -19.81 15.35
CA TYR A 422 -3.91 -18.93 15.16
C TYR A 422 -4.81 -19.42 14.02
N ALA A 423 -4.26 -19.81 12.87
CA ALA A 423 -5.01 -20.37 11.76
C ALA A 423 -5.79 -21.61 12.19
N ALA A 424 -5.15 -22.57 12.86
CA ALA A 424 -5.80 -23.79 13.35
C ALA A 424 -6.99 -23.48 14.28
N ALA A 425 -6.87 -22.46 15.14
CA ALA A 425 -7.95 -22.05 16.05
C ALA A 425 -9.08 -21.30 15.34
N GLN A 426 -8.84 -20.68 14.17
CA GLN A 426 -9.80 -19.84 13.47
C GLN A 426 -10.43 -20.48 12.22
N LEU A 427 -9.90 -21.57 11.69
CA LEU A 427 -10.38 -22.20 10.44
C LEU A 427 -11.87 -22.58 10.48
N TRP A 428 -12.38 -22.89 11.67
CA TRP A 428 -13.79 -23.30 11.87
C TRP A 428 -14.74 -22.11 12.08
N ARG A 429 -14.23 -20.89 12.18
CA ARG A 429 -15.07 -19.70 12.35
C ARG A 429 -15.55 -19.19 11.00
N PRO A 430 -16.75 -18.57 10.94
CA PRO A 430 -17.22 -17.90 9.75
C PRO A 430 -16.20 -16.85 9.27
N LYS A 431 -15.97 -16.79 7.97
CA LYS A 431 -15.06 -15.86 7.32
C LYS A 431 -15.42 -14.40 7.59
N HIS A 432 -16.70 -14.08 7.45
CA HIS A 432 -17.27 -12.77 7.73
C HIS A 432 -18.77 -12.90 8.08
N ARG A 433 -19.35 -11.84 8.61
CA ARG A 433 -20.79 -11.71 8.77
C ARG A 433 -21.46 -11.52 7.40
N ALA A 434 -22.70 -11.99 7.26
CA ALA A 434 -23.50 -11.70 6.06
C ALA A 434 -23.78 -10.19 5.97
N ILE A 435 -23.76 -9.63 4.76
CA ILE A 435 -23.93 -8.18 4.53
C ILE A 435 -25.30 -7.68 5.02
N ASP A 436 -26.36 -8.48 4.84
CA ASP A 436 -27.70 -8.12 5.31
C ASP A 436 -27.78 -8.05 6.84
N ARG A 437 -27.08 -8.95 7.54
CA ARG A 437 -26.96 -8.89 8.99
C ARG A 437 -26.17 -7.66 9.43
N LEU A 438 -25.08 -7.31 8.75
CA LEU A 438 -24.33 -6.09 9.01
C LEU A 438 -25.20 -4.84 8.84
N ARG A 439 -25.99 -4.79 7.76
CA ARG A 439 -26.94 -3.67 7.53
C ARG A 439 -27.99 -3.57 8.61
N ALA A 440 -28.53 -4.71 9.06
CA ALA A 440 -29.52 -4.75 10.15
C ALA A 440 -28.90 -4.32 11.50
N ASP A 441 -27.68 -4.78 11.82
CA ASP A 441 -26.98 -4.45 13.06
C ASP A 441 -26.58 -2.94 13.11
N LEU A 442 -26.40 -2.29 11.95
CA LEU A 442 -26.00 -0.89 11.80
C LEU A 442 -27.16 0.06 11.51
N ALA A 443 -28.38 -0.46 11.31
CA ALA A 443 -29.58 0.39 11.16
C ALA A 443 -29.80 1.20 12.44
N PRO A 444 -30.13 2.50 12.34
CA PRO A 444 -30.49 3.28 13.51
C PRO A 444 -31.61 2.56 14.24
N THR A 445 -31.43 2.23 15.51
CA THR A 445 -32.53 1.82 16.37
C THR A 445 -33.53 2.97 16.36
N ALA A 446 -34.71 2.74 15.74
CA ALA A 446 -35.79 3.69 15.78
C ALA A 446 -36.13 3.96 17.25
N GLN A 447 -35.67 5.11 17.78
CA GLN A 447 -36.10 5.68 19.04
C GLN A 447 -37.09 6.79 18.76
#